data_6d10288215e925098a88261ab036ec88
#
_entry.id   6d10288215e925098a88261ab036ec88
#
_cell.length_a   1.000
_cell.length_b   1.000
_cell.length_c   1.000
_cell.angle_alpha   90.00
_cell.angle_beta   90.00
_cell.angle_gamma   90.00
#
_symmetry.space_group_name_H-M   'P 1'
#
loop_
_entity.id
_entity.type
_entity.pdbx_description
1 polymer ?
#
loop_
_entity_poly.entity_id
_entity_poly.type
_entity_poly.pdbx_seq_one_letter_code
_entity_poly.pdbx_strand_id
1 'polypeptide(L)'
;ISAGVFPNLRPIVIKSEADKARQSQNRKPPHTPSPSSVDASKNQASQQSNQNLGEELFETISDLLAKRREDDLAYHMLPAMGQVERITTTTLVDTIGKIQPKTTEHNHPITPADNNKASITPDIDKAVISELRTSLHNERTKLFDKVDKRKLMTADLDTIELVGMLFEQVLDDPVLPNAAKALICHLHTPYLKAAVIDHRTITDNQHPTQILLNLMVETGCQWVDETDLKTGIYPKMNRAINRVLNEFQENIDLFDELLSSYRQSVELLEKKTIIIERRSQEAASGRDKLLNARTQVNKALHTRIQGQTLPSILDNFLKQSWTDMLTLMALRNPDCVDSTEWQDAMEVVDQLITLAKNDSSQRINISYRSQLQDLKQSVESHLSSLGDYPKKDIDDLFQQLTRSHYVSLSKASTDSGINNEQDVEHQKNNDLSDEEQTMLKKLKSLSYGTWFEFKLNEDTCPQRVKLSWFSPLSSRYMFVNQSGTEAFMLPAHKLAIDLCAERAKILGQSKSLFVENALKKTKEKLESTLNSELG
;
A
#
# COMPACT_ATOMS: atom_id res chain seq x y z
N ILE A 1 -33.24 13.96 -16.45
CA ILE A 1 -34.63 13.68 -16.07
C ILE A 1 -34.89 12.22 -16.33
N SER A 2 -35.23 11.48 -15.32
CA SER A 2 -35.76 10.12 -15.27
C SER A 2 -34.82 9.12 -14.58
N ALA A 3 -35.11 8.93 -13.31
CA ALA A 3 -34.54 7.91 -12.44
C ALA A 3 -35.10 6.53 -12.83
N GLY A 4 -34.24 5.60 -13.21
CA GLY A 4 -34.55 4.19 -13.37
C GLY A 4 -34.43 3.46 -12.04
N VAL A 5 -35.57 2.99 -11.53
CA VAL A 5 -35.72 2.20 -10.32
C VAL A 5 -35.20 0.79 -10.57
N PHE A 6 -34.19 0.33 -9.84
CA PHE A 6 -33.80 -1.07 -9.79
C PHE A 6 -34.69 -1.84 -8.82
N PRO A 7 -35.29 -2.98 -9.19
CA PRO A 7 -36.08 -3.79 -8.28
C PRO A 7 -35.20 -4.62 -7.36
N ASN A 8 -35.62 -4.68 -6.11
CA ASN A 8 -35.16 -5.43 -4.94
C ASN A 8 -34.44 -6.75 -5.22
N LEU A 9 -33.12 -6.75 -5.02
CA LEU A 9 -32.36 -7.97 -4.73
C LEU A 9 -32.36 -8.19 -3.21
N ARG A 10 -33.07 -9.21 -2.74
CA ARG A 10 -32.98 -9.67 -1.36
C ARG A 10 -31.57 -10.18 -1.07
N PRO A 11 -30.93 -9.80 0.04
CA PRO A 11 -29.62 -10.33 0.40
C PRO A 11 -29.72 -11.83 0.71
N ILE A 12 -28.91 -12.64 0.06
CA ILE A 12 -28.70 -14.04 0.43
C ILE A 12 -27.91 -14.04 1.73
N VAL A 13 -28.57 -14.41 2.83
CA VAL A 13 -27.93 -14.59 4.13
C VAL A 13 -27.13 -15.89 4.08
N ILE A 14 -25.84 -15.79 3.87
CA ILE A 14 -24.91 -16.91 4.09
C ILE A 14 -24.70 -17.01 5.60
N LYS A 15 -25.32 -18.04 6.22
CA LYS A 15 -25.11 -18.36 7.62
C LYS A 15 -23.66 -18.77 7.82
N SER A 16 -22.92 -17.99 8.61
CA SER A 16 -21.54 -18.29 8.99
C SER A 16 -21.51 -19.51 9.92
N GLU A 17 -20.39 -20.26 9.88
CA GLU A 17 -20.18 -21.44 10.75
C GLU A 17 -20.28 -21.14 12.26
N ALA A 18 -20.27 -19.89 12.67
CA ALA A 18 -20.47 -19.45 14.04
C ALA A 18 -21.87 -19.77 14.61
N ASP A 19 -22.90 -19.92 13.76
CA ASP A 19 -24.27 -20.25 14.22
C ASP A 19 -24.48 -21.74 14.48
N LYS A 20 -23.62 -22.62 13.98
CA LYS A 20 -23.65 -24.05 14.29
C LYS A 20 -23.09 -24.39 15.68
N ALA A 21 -22.26 -23.52 16.24
CA ALA A 21 -21.65 -23.73 17.57
C ALA A 21 -22.57 -23.37 18.74
N ARG A 22 -23.71 -22.69 18.53
CA ARG A 22 -24.63 -22.26 19.60
C ARG A 22 -25.69 -23.27 20.01
N GLN A 23 -25.82 -24.37 19.30
CA GLN A 23 -26.86 -25.39 19.63
C GLN A 23 -26.36 -26.60 20.43
N SER A 24 -25.07 -26.68 20.79
CA SER A 24 -24.51 -27.83 21.54
C SER A 24 -24.03 -27.53 22.96
N GLN A 25 -24.32 -26.35 23.52
CA GLN A 25 -23.86 -26.02 24.88
C GLN A 25 -25.04 -25.90 25.87
N ASN A 26 -25.56 -27.06 26.30
CA ASN A 26 -26.30 -27.18 27.55
C ASN A 26 -25.75 -28.37 28.36
N ARG A 27 -24.46 -28.31 28.72
CA ARG A 27 -23.87 -29.15 29.77
C ARG A 27 -22.93 -28.31 30.62
N LYS A 28 -23.18 -28.28 31.94
CA LYS A 28 -22.35 -27.62 32.97
C LYS A 28 -20.88 -28.02 32.82
N PRO A 29 -19.93 -27.07 32.86
CA PRO A 29 -18.51 -27.40 32.88
C PRO A 29 -18.04 -27.70 34.31
N PRO A 30 -17.03 -28.59 34.47
CA PRO A 30 -16.26 -28.70 35.69
C PRO A 30 -15.28 -27.53 35.83
N HIS A 31 -14.97 -27.17 37.07
CA HIS A 31 -14.08 -26.10 37.46
C HIS A 31 -12.72 -26.19 36.80
N THR A 32 -12.34 -25.14 36.06
CA THR A 32 -10.94 -24.90 35.65
C THR A 32 -10.33 -23.77 36.48
N PRO A 33 -9.07 -23.90 36.89
CA PRO A 33 -8.41 -22.91 37.73
C PRO A 33 -8.14 -21.63 36.96
N SER A 34 -8.16 -20.49 37.68
CA SER A 34 -7.83 -19.15 37.20
C SER A 34 -6.46 -19.10 36.50
N PRO A 35 -6.27 -18.31 35.43
CA PRO A 35 -4.97 -18.16 34.82
C PRO A 35 -4.02 -17.49 35.80
N SER A 36 -2.95 -18.20 36.07
CA SER A 36 -1.88 -17.82 36.95
C SER A 36 -1.10 -16.60 36.42
N SER A 37 -0.64 -15.80 37.34
CA SER A 37 0.18 -14.59 37.33
C SER A 37 1.52 -14.62 36.54
N VAL A 38 1.64 -15.44 35.50
CA VAL A 38 2.87 -15.62 34.73
C VAL A 38 2.96 -14.66 33.53
N ASP A 39 1.81 -14.22 32.96
CA ASP A 39 1.81 -13.31 31.81
C ASP A 39 2.04 -11.83 32.20
N ALA A 40 1.67 -11.44 33.42
CA ALA A 40 1.95 -10.08 33.92
C ALA A 40 3.45 -9.86 34.18
N SER A 41 4.19 -10.90 34.62
CA SER A 41 5.63 -10.81 34.87
C SER A 41 6.48 -10.75 33.62
N LYS A 42 6.05 -11.34 32.50
CA LYS A 42 6.76 -11.26 31.21
C LYS A 42 6.61 -9.88 30.57
N ASN A 43 5.45 -9.25 30.69
CA ASN A 43 5.25 -7.89 30.19
C ASN A 43 6.03 -6.83 31.02
N GLN A 44 6.13 -7.01 32.32
CA GLN A 44 6.92 -6.12 33.17
C GLN A 44 8.44 -6.28 32.95
N ALA A 45 8.93 -7.49 32.73
CA ALA A 45 10.35 -7.73 32.43
C ALA A 45 10.76 -7.17 31.05
N SER A 46 9.87 -7.23 30.06
CA SER A 46 10.13 -6.64 28.73
C SER A 46 10.07 -5.10 28.75
N GLN A 47 9.22 -4.52 29.58
CA GLN A 47 9.14 -3.06 29.76
C GLN A 47 10.35 -2.51 30.48
N GLN A 48 10.86 -3.17 31.53
CA GLN A 48 12.06 -2.77 32.24
C GLN A 48 13.32 -2.91 31.37
N SER A 49 13.43 -3.93 30.53
CA SER A 49 14.60 -4.08 29.64
C SER A 49 14.66 -3.00 28.56
N ASN A 50 13.52 -2.49 28.09
CA ASN A 50 13.47 -1.43 27.08
C ASN A 50 13.73 -0.03 27.67
N GLN A 51 13.35 0.22 28.93
CA GLN A 51 13.69 1.47 29.62
C GLN A 51 15.19 1.57 29.85
N ASN A 52 15.83 0.50 30.33
CA ASN A 52 17.27 0.47 30.54
C ASN A 52 18.07 0.75 29.26
N LEU A 53 17.59 0.27 28.09
CA LEU A 53 18.27 0.49 26.81
C LEU A 53 18.29 1.97 26.39
N GLY A 54 17.19 2.70 26.63
CA GLY A 54 17.11 4.13 26.32
C GLY A 54 18.04 4.99 27.21
N GLU A 55 18.10 4.67 28.50
CA GLU A 55 19.00 5.33 29.43
C GLU A 55 20.48 5.05 29.12
N GLU A 56 20.85 3.80 28.85
CA GLU A 56 22.23 3.43 28.45
C GLU A 56 22.67 4.13 27.16
N LEU A 57 21.77 4.24 26.17
CA LEU A 57 22.06 4.96 24.93
C LEU A 57 22.26 6.44 25.17
N PHE A 58 21.43 7.07 26.01
CA PHE A 58 21.55 8.48 26.37
C PHE A 58 22.86 8.75 27.08
N GLU A 59 23.22 7.96 28.12
CA GLU A 59 24.48 8.08 28.84
C GLU A 59 25.69 7.94 27.90
N THR A 60 25.69 6.91 27.06
CA THR A 60 26.77 6.71 26.09
C THR A 60 26.93 7.90 25.13
N ILE A 61 25.80 8.45 24.63
CA ILE A 61 25.83 9.62 23.75
C ILE A 61 26.30 10.86 24.48
N SER A 62 25.88 11.07 25.75
CA SER A 62 26.33 12.18 26.59
C SER A 62 27.84 12.13 26.82
N ASP A 63 28.41 10.93 27.06
CA ASP A 63 29.87 10.74 27.19
C ASP A 63 30.61 11.08 25.89
N LEU A 64 30.06 10.67 24.73
CA LEU A 64 30.64 10.98 23.43
C LEU A 64 30.57 12.48 23.11
N LEU A 65 29.47 13.15 23.49
CA LEU A 65 29.31 14.59 23.35
C LEU A 65 30.27 15.36 24.29
N ALA A 66 30.49 14.88 25.48
CA ALA A 66 31.47 15.45 26.42
C ALA A 66 32.88 15.37 25.83
N LYS A 67 33.31 14.20 25.32
CA LYS A 67 34.61 14.03 24.64
C LYS A 67 34.76 14.97 23.46
N ARG A 68 33.75 15.05 22.57
CA ARG A 68 33.79 15.98 21.44
C ARG A 68 33.95 17.43 21.86
N ARG A 69 33.36 17.83 22.98
CA ARG A 69 33.50 19.19 23.53
C ARG A 69 34.88 19.43 24.14
N GLU A 70 35.51 18.41 24.69
CA GLU A 70 36.89 18.49 25.22
C GLU A 70 37.90 18.69 24.08
N ASP A 71 37.68 18.05 22.93
CA ASP A 71 38.55 18.19 21.75
C ASP A 71 38.34 19.52 21.01
N ASP A 72 37.22 20.23 21.20
CA ASP A 72 36.94 21.52 20.55
C ASP A 72 37.75 22.66 21.23
N LEU A 73 38.84 23.07 20.57
CA LEU A 73 39.74 24.17 20.97
C LEU A 73 38.98 25.48 21.28
N ALA A 74 37.80 25.69 20.67
CA ALA A 74 36.96 26.84 20.97
C ALA A 74 36.40 26.82 22.39
N TYR A 75 36.27 25.66 23.02
CA TYR A 75 35.85 25.51 24.41
C TYR A 75 36.99 25.85 25.39
N HIS A 76 38.24 25.56 25.02
CA HIS A 76 39.41 25.77 25.88
C HIS A 76 39.95 27.23 25.87
N MET A 77 39.67 27.99 24.81
CA MET A 77 40.13 29.39 24.69
C MET A 77 39.29 30.42 25.44
N LEU A 78 38.28 29.99 26.16
CA LEU A 78 37.41 30.90 26.89
C LEU A 78 37.98 31.14 28.31
N PRO A 79 38.17 32.42 28.76
CA PRO A 79 38.77 32.72 30.06
C PRO A 79 37.93 32.09 31.18
N ALA A 80 38.62 31.50 32.18
CA ALA A 80 38.02 31.00 33.41
C ALA A 80 37.27 32.14 34.11
N MET A 81 35.97 32.23 33.93
CA MET A 81 35.12 33.16 34.68
C MET A 81 34.81 32.58 36.04
N GLY A 82 34.93 33.45 37.05
CA GLY A 82 34.48 33.16 38.43
C GLY A 82 33.02 32.70 38.45
N GLN A 83 32.51 32.28 39.61
CA GLN A 83 31.19 31.66 39.85
C GLN A 83 30.10 32.19 38.91
N VAL A 84 29.89 31.47 37.81
CA VAL A 84 28.83 31.79 36.83
C VAL A 84 27.53 31.25 37.39
N GLU A 85 26.59 32.15 37.67
CA GLU A 85 25.24 31.79 38.08
C GLU A 85 24.60 30.93 37.01
N ARG A 86 24.29 29.67 37.33
CA ARG A 86 23.70 28.71 36.38
C ARG A 86 22.26 29.12 36.06
N ILE A 87 21.85 28.98 34.81
CA ILE A 87 20.50 29.21 34.36
C ILE A 87 19.63 28.09 34.91
N THR A 88 18.48 28.45 35.48
CA THR A 88 17.49 27.46 35.94
C THR A 88 16.73 26.87 34.77
N THR A 89 16.30 25.62 34.90
CA THR A 89 15.48 24.92 33.87
C THR A 89 14.23 25.75 33.49
N THR A 90 13.59 26.42 34.47
CA THR A 90 12.44 27.31 34.21
C THR A 90 12.78 28.47 33.27
N THR A 91 13.92 29.12 33.47
CA THR A 91 14.37 30.23 32.60
C THR A 91 14.73 29.73 31.21
N LEU A 92 15.28 28.53 31.08
CA LEU A 92 15.57 27.89 29.81
C LEU A 92 14.27 27.56 29.06
N VAL A 93 13.30 26.96 29.75
CA VAL A 93 11.97 26.64 29.21
C VAL A 93 11.24 27.89 28.71
N ASP A 94 11.26 28.98 29.48
CA ASP A 94 10.71 30.26 29.06
C ASP A 94 11.39 30.84 27.83
N THR A 95 12.71 30.68 27.73
CA THR A 95 13.48 31.18 26.59
C THR A 95 13.16 30.37 25.33
N ILE A 96 13.07 29.03 25.45
CA ILE A 96 12.64 28.14 24.38
C ILE A 96 11.20 28.49 23.94
N GLY A 97 10.29 28.75 24.89
CA GLY A 97 8.90 29.16 24.59
C GLY A 97 8.79 30.48 23.81
N LYS A 98 9.72 31.42 23.99
CA LYS A 98 9.80 32.68 23.23
C LYS A 98 10.31 32.50 21.79
N ILE A 99 10.93 31.38 21.49
CA ILE A 99 11.45 31.04 20.17
C ILE A 99 10.45 30.14 19.41
N GLN A 100 9.57 29.44 20.14
CA GLN A 100 8.59 28.52 19.57
C GLN A 100 7.70 29.23 18.52
N PRO A 101 7.63 28.70 17.26
CA PRO A 101 6.72 29.20 16.27
C PRO A 101 5.27 28.96 16.71
N LYS A 102 4.38 29.92 16.44
CA LYS A 102 2.97 29.85 16.88
C LYS A 102 2.05 29.19 15.88
N THR A 103 2.47 29.01 14.63
CA THR A 103 1.67 28.39 13.57
C THR A 103 2.55 27.69 12.55
N THR A 104 1.99 26.71 11.86
CA THR A 104 2.61 26.06 10.68
C THR A 104 2.50 26.93 9.42
N GLU A 105 1.85 28.10 9.51
CA GLU A 105 1.56 28.98 8.34
C GLU A 105 2.77 29.78 7.82
N HIS A 106 3.97 29.57 8.38
CA HIS A 106 5.15 30.20 7.84
C HIS A 106 5.58 29.50 6.55
N ASN A 107 5.07 30.04 5.44
CA ASN A 107 5.63 30.03 4.08
C ASN A 107 6.45 28.79 3.70
N HIS A 108 5.82 27.62 3.65
CA HIS A 108 6.39 26.54 2.86
C HIS A 108 5.76 26.53 1.48
N PRO A 109 6.57 26.56 0.41
CA PRO A 109 6.09 26.48 -0.97
C PRO A 109 5.49 25.11 -1.37
N ILE A 110 5.14 24.27 -0.39
CA ILE A 110 4.47 22.98 -0.59
C ILE A 110 2.94 23.12 -0.50
N THR A 111 2.38 24.32 -0.68
CA THR A 111 1.02 24.41 -1.14
C THR A 111 1.07 24.33 -2.65
N PRO A 112 0.40 23.36 -3.30
CA PRO A 112 0.17 23.45 -4.73
C PRO A 112 -0.72 24.67 -4.95
N ALA A 113 -0.10 25.85 -5.09
CA ALA A 113 -0.71 26.99 -5.69
C ALA A 113 -0.90 26.62 -7.15
N ASP A 114 -2.16 26.58 -7.54
CA ASP A 114 -2.63 26.46 -8.90
C ASP A 114 -2.52 25.10 -9.64
N ASN A 115 -3.67 24.73 -10.16
CA ASN A 115 -4.12 23.64 -11.02
C ASN A 115 -3.27 23.36 -12.28
N ASN A 116 -1.97 23.46 -12.23
CA ASN A 116 -1.08 22.95 -13.26
C ASN A 116 -0.20 21.87 -12.63
N LYS A 117 -0.24 20.66 -13.19
CA LYS A 117 0.65 19.52 -12.95
C LYS A 117 2.12 19.94 -13.14
N ALA A 118 2.66 20.68 -12.19
CA ALA A 118 4.08 20.88 -12.09
C ALA A 118 4.65 19.58 -11.50
N SER A 119 5.35 18.82 -12.33
CA SER A 119 6.18 17.71 -11.92
C SER A 119 7.12 18.22 -10.83
N ILE A 120 6.98 17.67 -9.60
CA ILE A 120 7.93 17.94 -8.53
C ILE A 120 9.25 17.33 -9.02
N THR A 121 10.22 18.17 -9.34
CA THR A 121 11.52 17.71 -9.82
C THR A 121 12.41 17.33 -8.63
N PRO A 122 13.35 16.38 -8.76
CA PRO A 122 14.26 15.97 -7.68
C PRO A 122 15.08 17.13 -7.07
N ASP A 123 15.26 18.23 -7.80
CA ASP A 123 15.96 19.41 -7.33
C ASP A 123 15.13 20.27 -6.36
N ILE A 124 13.80 20.28 -6.51
CA ILE A 124 12.89 20.96 -5.57
C ILE A 124 12.95 20.25 -4.21
N ASP A 125 13.00 18.92 -4.20
CA ASP A 125 13.10 18.12 -2.98
C ASP A 125 14.35 18.43 -2.17
N LYS A 126 15.50 18.55 -2.82
CA LYS A 126 16.77 18.91 -2.18
C LYS A 126 16.75 20.33 -1.61
N ALA A 127 16.15 21.26 -2.33
CA ALA A 127 16.02 22.65 -1.89
C ALA A 127 15.15 22.75 -0.62
N VAL A 128 14.02 22.05 -0.55
CA VAL A 128 13.13 22.01 0.61
C VAL A 128 13.84 21.43 1.84
N ILE A 129 14.55 20.31 1.69
CA ILE A 129 15.31 19.71 2.79
C ILE A 129 16.41 20.65 3.28
N SER A 130 17.12 21.33 2.39
CA SER A 130 18.16 22.28 2.76
C SER A 130 17.60 23.50 3.50
N GLU A 131 16.43 23.98 3.10
CA GLU A 131 15.73 25.07 3.78
C GLU A 131 15.26 24.66 5.18
N LEU A 132 14.67 23.48 5.31
CA LEU A 132 14.27 22.92 6.63
C LEU A 132 15.49 22.76 7.56
N ARG A 133 16.59 22.23 7.04
CA ARG A 133 17.85 22.11 7.81
C ARG A 133 18.38 23.48 8.27
N THR A 134 18.33 24.47 7.39
CA THR A 134 18.70 25.85 7.72
C THR A 134 17.77 26.43 8.79
N SER A 135 16.47 26.16 8.70
CA SER A 135 15.49 26.61 9.71
C SER A 135 15.77 26.03 11.07
N LEU A 136 16.02 24.70 11.18
CA LEU A 136 16.38 24.04 12.44
C LEU A 136 17.71 24.61 13.01
N HIS A 137 18.69 24.84 12.16
CA HIS A 137 19.95 25.47 12.58
C HIS A 137 19.74 26.89 13.10
N ASN A 138 18.91 27.68 12.44
CA ASN A 138 18.57 29.04 12.86
C ASN A 138 17.81 29.08 14.19
N GLU A 139 16.90 28.14 14.45
CA GLU A 139 16.22 28.03 15.75
C GLU A 139 17.21 27.75 16.87
N ARG A 140 18.16 26.83 16.62
CA ARG A 140 19.23 26.49 17.56
C ARG A 140 20.17 27.69 17.78
N THR A 141 20.55 28.41 16.74
CA THR A 141 21.40 29.62 16.86
C THR A 141 20.68 30.70 17.66
N LYS A 142 19.39 30.97 17.38
CA LYS A 142 18.57 31.92 18.17
C LYS A 142 18.48 31.54 19.65
N LEU A 143 18.50 30.26 19.99
CA LEU A 143 18.53 29.80 21.38
C LEU A 143 19.86 30.17 22.02
N PHE A 144 20.97 29.87 21.37
CA PHE A 144 22.31 30.17 21.91
C PHE A 144 22.70 31.65 21.88
N ASP A 145 22.05 32.46 21.04
CA ASP A 145 22.18 33.93 21.10
C ASP A 145 21.54 34.53 22.37
N LYS A 146 20.49 33.87 22.89
CA LYS A 146 19.78 34.32 24.09
C LYS A 146 20.29 33.68 25.37
N VAL A 147 20.92 32.50 25.26
CA VAL A 147 21.36 31.67 26.38
C VAL A 147 22.85 31.38 26.25
N ASP A 148 23.63 31.83 27.20
CA ASP A 148 25.08 31.50 27.27
C ASP A 148 25.24 30.00 27.56
N LYS A 149 25.84 29.26 26.63
CA LYS A 149 26.14 27.81 26.77
C LYS A 149 26.84 27.44 28.07
N ARG A 150 27.67 28.32 28.61
CA ARG A 150 28.44 28.12 29.87
C ARG A 150 27.56 28.13 31.11
N LYS A 151 26.40 28.75 31.02
CA LYS A 151 25.45 28.86 32.13
C LYS A 151 24.48 27.69 32.19
N LEU A 152 24.43 26.87 31.11
CA LEU A 152 23.60 25.69 31.06
C LEU A 152 24.17 24.54 31.89
N MET A 153 23.29 23.69 32.42
CA MET A 153 23.68 22.38 32.94
C MET A 153 24.15 21.48 31.80
N THR A 154 25.10 20.61 32.05
CA THR A 154 25.62 19.67 31.04
C THR A 154 24.49 18.81 30.46
N ALA A 155 23.58 18.32 31.30
CA ALA A 155 22.43 17.53 30.89
C ALA A 155 21.48 18.30 29.96
N ASP A 156 21.22 19.59 30.19
CA ASP A 156 20.40 20.43 29.33
C ASP A 156 21.09 20.67 27.99
N LEU A 157 22.40 20.86 27.98
CA LEU A 157 23.18 21.04 26.77
C LEU A 157 23.19 19.76 25.93
N ASP A 158 23.39 18.59 26.54
CA ASP A 158 23.33 17.29 25.89
C ASP A 158 21.93 17.05 25.29
N THR A 159 20.88 17.42 26.03
CA THR A 159 19.48 17.35 25.55
C THR A 159 19.26 18.21 24.31
N ILE A 160 19.75 19.46 24.29
CA ILE A 160 19.63 20.37 23.13
C ILE A 160 20.36 19.79 21.93
N GLU A 161 21.57 19.28 22.11
CA GLU A 161 22.36 18.69 21.03
C GLU A 161 21.72 17.43 20.50
N LEU A 162 21.24 16.54 21.39
CA LEU A 162 20.62 15.27 21.02
C LEU A 162 19.29 15.44 20.28
N VAL A 163 18.44 16.36 20.75
CA VAL A 163 17.18 16.69 20.04
C VAL A 163 17.47 17.26 18.65
N GLY A 164 18.49 18.13 18.52
CA GLY A 164 18.93 18.62 17.23
C GLY A 164 19.31 17.49 16.26
N MET A 165 20.14 16.53 16.73
CA MET A 165 20.54 15.37 15.93
C MET A 165 19.38 14.43 15.62
N LEU A 166 18.41 14.27 16.53
CA LEU A 166 17.20 13.48 16.30
C LEU A 166 16.38 14.04 15.13
N PHE A 167 16.17 15.36 15.08
CA PHE A 167 15.43 15.98 13.98
C PHE A 167 16.23 16.04 12.68
N GLU A 168 17.56 16.04 12.72
CA GLU A 168 18.38 15.80 11.52
C GLU A 168 18.12 14.40 10.94
N GLN A 169 17.95 13.37 11.80
CA GLN A 169 17.59 12.02 11.33
C GLN A 169 16.19 11.98 10.70
N VAL A 170 15.24 12.82 11.15
CA VAL A 170 13.93 12.98 10.48
C VAL A 170 14.13 13.49 9.05
N LEU A 171 14.99 14.49 8.84
CA LEU A 171 15.28 15.04 7.53
C LEU A 171 16.02 14.04 6.62
N ASP A 172 16.92 13.25 7.20
CA ASP A 172 17.75 12.28 6.48
C ASP A 172 17.00 10.97 6.17
N ASP A 173 15.79 10.76 6.71
CA ASP A 173 15.02 9.54 6.46
C ASP A 173 14.56 9.47 4.99
N PRO A 174 15.03 8.48 4.21
CA PRO A 174 14.66 8.36 2.80
C PRO A 174 13.21 7.91 2.57
N VAL A 175 12.58 7.30 3.61
CA VAL A 175 11.23 6.74 3.51
C VAL A 175 10.17 7.80 3.84
N LEU A 176 10.49 8.81 4.62
CA LEU A 176 9.55 9.84 5.03
C LEU A 176 9.33 10.86 3.90
N PRO A 177 8.08 11.13 3.44
CA PRO A 177 7.78 12.17 2.45
C PRO A 177 8.17 13.57 2.93
N ASN A 178 8.57 14.47 2.01
CA ASN A 178 9.03 15.80 2.35
C ASN A 178 7.94 16.66 3.01
N ALA A 179 6.70 16.49 2.60
CA ALA A 179 5.56 17.15 3.24
C ALA A 179 5.41 16.73 4.73
N ALA A 180 5.64 15.45 5.04
CA ALA A 180 5.63 14.96 6.42
C ALA A 180 6.85 15.45 7.20
N LYS A 181 8.05 15.48 6.58
CA LYS A 181 9.27 16.05 7.18
C LYS A 181 9.04 17.50 7.60
N ALA A 182 8.48 18.31 6.71
CA ALA A 182 8.18 19.71 6.98
C ALA A 182 7.26 19.87 8.20
N LEU A 183 6.18 19.10 8.27
CA LEU A 183 5.27 19.14 9.41
C LEU A 183 5.95 18.70 10.72
N ILE A 184 6.67 17.58 10.70
CA ILE A 184 7.31 17.01 11.90
C ILE A 184 8.40 17.94 12.41
N CYS A 185 9.16 18.61 11.52
CA CYS A 185 10.18 19.57 11.92
C CYS A 185 9.64 20.73 12.76
N HIS A 186 8.37 21.12 12.62
CA HIS A 186 7.76 22.11 13.52
C HIS A 186 7.67 21.65 14.98
N LEU A 187 7.77 20.36 15.24
CA LEU A 187 7.81 19.81 16.59
C LEU A 187 9.19 19.96 17.27
N HIS A 188 10.24 20.36 16.54
CA HIS A 188 11.60 20.46 17.11
C HIS A 188 11.64 21.28 18.39
N THR A 189 11.19 22.52 18.37
CA THR A 189 11.21 23.41 19.55
C THR A 189 10.27 22.94 20.66
N PRO A 190 9.00 22.54 20.43
CA PRO A 190 8.14 21.94 21.46
C PRO A 190 8.69 20.65 22.05
N TYR A 191 9.28 19.77 21.20
CA TYR A 191 9.89 18.52 21.66
C TYR A 191 11.11 18.79 22.55
N LEU A 192 11.97 19.73 22.15
CA LEU A 192 13.10 20.20 22.96
C LEU A 192 12.61 20.73 24.31
N LYS A 193 11.57 21.56 24.30
CA LYS A 193 10.97 22.09 25.51
C LYS A 193 10.47 20.98 26.45
N ALA A 194 9.76 19.99 25.91
CA ALA A 194 9.30 18.83 26.66
C ALA A 194 10.48 18.01 27.25
N ALA A 195 11.54 17.81 26.45
CA ALA A 195 12.72 17.07 26.86
C ALA A 195 13.54 17.78 27.96
N VAL A 196 13.55 19.11 27.99
CA VAL A 196 14.17 19.89 29.07
C VAL A 196 13.32 19.87 30.35
N ILE A 197 11.98 19.86 30.23
CA ILE A 197 11.07 19.72 31.36
C ILE A 197 11.14 18.32 31.97
N ASP A 198 11.13 17.29 31.13
CA ASP A 198 11.23 15.89 31.54
C ASP A 198 12.18 15.12 30.62
N HIS A 199 13.39 14.83 31.13
CA HIS A 199 14.41 14.09 30.38
C HIS A 199 13.97 12.69 29.93
N ARG A 200 12.94 12.09 30.58
CA ARG A 200 12.34 10.82 30.14
C ARG A 200 11.71 10.89 28.75
N THR A 201 11.43 12.10 28.25
CA THR A 201 10.96 12.32 26.88
C THR A 201 11.86 11.66 25.83
N ILE A 202 13.16 11.53 26.08
CA ILE A 202 14.14 10.95 25.15
C ILE A 202 14.47 9.50 25.54
N THR A 203 14.53 9.20 26.83
CA THR A 203 15.02 7.90 27.32
C THR A 203 13.92 6.86 27.50
N ASP A 204 12.68 7.28 27.74
CA ASP A 204 11.56 6.38 27.99
C ASP A 204 10.69 6.20 26.74
N ASN A 205 10.78 5.02 26.13
CA ASN A 205 9.98 4.63 24.96
C ASN A 205 8.46 4.63 25.21
N GLN A 206 8.02 4.71 26.47
CA GLN A 206 6.62 4.80 26.85
C GLN A 206 6.17 6.25 27.11
N HIS A 207 7.09 7.22 27.04
CA HIS A 207 6.73 8.62 27.23
C HIS A 207 5.79 9.11 26.11
N PRO A 208 4.65 9.76 26.41
CA PRO A 208 3.62 10.11 25.42
C PRO A 208 4.15 11.00 24.29
N THR A 209 5.07 11.93 24.60
CA THR A 209 5.70 12.78 23.59
C THR A 209 6.52 11.96 22.58
N GLN A 210 7.28 10.97 23.06
CA GLN A 210 8.08 10.09 22.21
C GLN A 210 7.19 9.16 21.38
N ILE A 211 6.14 8.59 21.98
CA ILE A 211 5.18 7.74 21.26
C ILE A 211 4.48 8.54 20.18
N LEU A 212 4.10 9.80 20.44
CA LEU A 212 3.45 10.66 19.46
C LEU A 212 4.38 10.93 18.27
N LEU A 213 5.66 11.26 18.51
CA LEU A 213 6.66 11.47 17.45
C LEU A 213 6.86 10.20 16.62
N ASN A 214 7.07 9.05 17.27
CA ASN A 214 7.22 7.76 16.59
C ASN A 214 6.00 7.44 15.72
N LEU A 215 4.79 7.63 16.24
CA LEU A 215 3.54 7.38 15.52
C LEU A 215 3.36 8.35 14.34
N MET A 216 3.75 9.62 14.47
CA MET A 216 3.70 10.59 13.39
C MET A 216 4.70 10.26 12.27
N VAL A 217 5.91 9.82 12.61
CA VAL A 217 6.89 9.38 11.60
C VAL A 217 6.39 8.12 10.89
N GLU A 218 5.93 7.12 11.63
CA GLU A 218 5.40 5.88 11.07
C GLU A 218 4.23 6.13 10.12
N THR A 219 3.22 6.88 10.60
CA THR A 219 2.04 7.20 9.78
C THR A 219 2.37 8.14 8.63
N GLY A 220 3.36 9.01 8.78
CA GLY A 220 3.92 9.84 7.72
C GLY A 220 4.50 9.00 6.59
N CYS A 221 5.32 8.00 6.92
CA CYS A 221 5.90 7.08 5.94
C CYS A 221 4.85 6.26 5.18
N GLN A 222 3.81 5.79 5.90
CA GLN A 222 2.84 4.85 5.34
C GLN A 222 1.67 5.53 4.60
N TRP A 223 1.23 6.71 5.07
CA TRP A 223 -0.09 7.25 4.74
C TRP A 223 -0.07 8.65 4.13
N VAL A 224 1.06 9.35 4.12
CA VAL A 224 1.15 10.67 3.50
C VAL A 224 1.39 10.51 2.00
N ASP A 225 0.46 11.03 1.22
CA ASP A 225 0.54 11.13 -0.23
C ASP A 225 0.81 12.59 -0.60
N GLU A 226 1.96 12.86 -1.21
CA GLU A 226 2.35 14.22 -1.61
C GLU A 226 1.48 14.79 -2.74
N THR A 227 0.77 13.91 -3.46
CA THR A 227 -0.16 14.33 -4.51
C THR A 227 -1.51 14.78 -3.96
N ASP A 228 -1.89 14.32 -2.76
CA ASP A 228 -3.15 14.70 -2.08
C ASP A 228 -2.94 14.98 -0.59
N LEU A 229 -2.51 16.18 -0.27
CA LEU A 229 -2.35 16.65 1.11
C LEU A 229 -3.67 17.07 1.78
N LYS A 230 -4.78 17.12 1.04
CA LYS A 230 -6.08 17.57 1.56
C LYS A 230 -6.85 16.46 2.27
N THR A 231 -6.57 15.22 1.92
CA THR A 231 -7.24 14.04 2.49
C THR A 231 -6.27 13.16 3.32
N GLY A 232 -6.74 12.06 3.87
CA GLY A 232 -5.92 11.09 4.58
C GLY A 232 -5.42 11.56 5.96
N ILE A 233 -4.17 11.18 6.29
CA ILE A 233 -3.56 11.44 7.61
C ILE A 233 -2.95 12.85 7.73
N TYR A 234 -2.47 13.44 6.64
CA TYR A 234 -1.77 14.71 6.64
C TYR A 234 -2.55 15.85 7.34
N PRO A 235 -3.87 16.08 7.07
CA PRO A 235 -4.64 17.10 7.79
C PRO A 235 -4.80 16.81 9.29
N LYS A 236 -4.76 15.52 9.68
CA LYS A 236 -4.86 15.13 11.10
C LYS A 236 -3.54 15.39 11.81
N MET A 237 -2.42 15.05 11.16
CA MET A 237 -1.07 15.36 11.63
C MET A 237 -0.88 16.86 11.79
N ASN A 238 -1.24 17.66 10.78
CA ASN A 238 -1.16 19.11 10.83
C ASN A 238 -1.98 19.71 11.98
N ARG A 239 -3.21 19.20 12.20
CA ARG A 239 -4.05 19.65 13.33
C ARG A 239 -3.42 19.33 14.68
N ALA A 240 -2.87 18.13 14.86
CA ALA A 240 -2.21 17.74 16.09
C ALA A 240 -0.96 18.61 16.37
N ILE A 241 -0.14 18.85 15.35
CA ILE A 241 1.04 19.72 15.45
C ILE A 241 0.66 21.15 15.77
N ASN A 242 -0.36 21.72 15.11
CA ASN A 242 -0.84 23.07 15.42
C ASN A 242 -1.36 23.18 16.85
N ARG A 243 -2.01 22.16 17.39
CA ARG A 243 -2.39 22.14 18.81
C ARG A 243 -1.16 22.16 19.72
N VAL A 244 -0.12 21.37 19.42
CA VAL A 244 1.14 21.44 20.18
C VAL A 244 1.72 22.85 20.13
N LEU A 245 1.82 23.46 18.96
CA LEU A 245 2.42 24.80 18.80
C LEU A 245 1.67 25.89 19.57
N ASN A 246 0.35 25.81 19.62
CA ASN A 246 -0.50 26.85 20.21
C ASN A 246 -0.79 26.61 21.72
N GLU A 247 -0.96 25.35 22.13
CA GLU A 247 -1.47 25.01 23.46
C GLU A 247 -0.35 24.58 24.43
N PHE A 248 0.78 24.03 23.88
CA PHE A 248 1.84 23.51 24.74
C PHE A 248 2.68 24.63 25.36
N GLN A 249 2.55 24.79 26.67
CA GLN A 249 3.40 25.67 27.47
C GLN A 249 4.35 24.86 28.37
N GLU A 250 3.84 24.16 29.37
CA GLU A 250 4.62 23.33 30.32
C GLU A 250 3.94 22.01 30.66
N ASN A 251 2.63 21.90 30.36
CA ASN A 251 1.84 20.74 30.73
C ASN A 251 2.03 19.59 29.71
N ILE A 252 2.72 18.54 30.13
CA ILE A 252 3.00 17.33 29.34
C ILE A 252 1.74 16.50 29.08
N ASP A 253 0.69 16.60 29.94
CA ASP A 253 -0.57 15.85 29.77
C ASP A 253 -1.25 16.14 28.41
N LEU A 254 -0.96 17.29 27.81
CA LEU A 254 -1.40 17.62 26.46
C LEU A 254 -1.00 16.58 25.43
N PHE A 255 0.21 16.00 25.58
CA PHE A 255 0.69 14.97 24.65
C PHE A 255 -0.08 13.65 24.79
N ASP A 256 -0.55 13.29 26.00
CA ASP A 256 -1.42 12.12 26.21
C ASP A 256 -2.77 12.29 25.51
N GLU A 257 -3.38 13.47 25.65
CA GLU A 257 -4.64 13.80 24.97
C GLU A 257 -4.49 13.76 23.46
N LEU A 258 -3.43 14.39 22.93
CA LEU A 258 -3.13 14.41 21.51
C LEU A 258 -2.83 13.02 20.98
N LEU A 259 -2.07 12.21 21.70
CA LEU A 259 -1.75 10.83 21.33
C LEU A 259 -3.02 9.98 21.21
N SER A 260 -3.92 10.10 22.19
CA SER A 260 -5.20 9.38 22.19
C SER A 260 -6.06 9.77 20.99
N SER A 261 -6.21 11.08 20.73
CA SER A 261 -6.98 11.62 19.61
C SER A 261 -6.38 11.25 18.25
N TYR A 262 -5.04 11.31 18.15
CA TYR A 262 -4.34 10.97 16.93
C TYR A 262 -4.41 9.46 16.62
N ARG A 263 -4.21 8.59 17.62
CA ARG A 263 -4.41 7.13 17.49
C ARG A 263 -5.81 6.79 16.99
N GLN A 264 -6.84 7.39 17.57
CA GLN A 264 -8.22 7.17 17.11
C GLN A 264 -8.39 7.57 15.63
N SER A 265 -7.75 8.65 15.21
CA SER A 265 -7.78 9.10 13.81
C SER A 265 -7.08 8.11 12.88
N VAL A 266 -5.94 7.55 13.30
CA VAL A 266 -5.18 6.51 12.56
C VAL A 266 -6.02 5.24 12.43
N GLU A 267 -6.59 4.73 13.54
CA GLU A 267 -7.44 3.53 13.51
C GLU A 267 -8.64 3.65 12.57
N LEU A 268 -9.27 4.84 12.54
CA LEU A 268 -10.38 5.08 11.63
C LEU A 268 -9.96 5.06 10.16
N LEU A 269 -8.76 5.58 9.86
CA LEU A 269 -8.18 5.51 8.51
C LEU A 269 -7.82 4.09 8.14
N GLU A 270 -7.16 3.35 9.02
CA GLU A 270 -6.81 1.95 8.80
C GLU A 270 -8.06 1.09 8.49
N LYS A 271 -9.10 1.21 9.32
CA LYS A 271 -10.37 0.51 9.09
C LYS A 271 -10.98 0.83 7.73
N LYS A 272 -10.95 2.10 7.32
CA LYS A 272 -11.43 2.52 5.98
C LYS A 272 -10.59 1.91 4.86
N THR A 273 -9.28 1.99 4.98
CA THR A 273 -8.35 1.46 3.96
C THR A 273 -8.48 -0.04 3.82
N ILE A 274 -8.58 -0.80 4.92
CA ILE A 274 -8.81 -2.25 4.90
C ILE A 274 -10.08 -2.60 4.12
N ILE A 275 -11.17 -1.84 4.31
CA ILE A 275 -12.42 -2.08 3.58
C ILE A 275 -12.26 -1.79 2.08
N ILE A 276 -11.58 -0.69 1.73
CA ILE A 276 -11.33 -0.32 0.33
C ILE A 276 -10.39 -1.34 -0.33
N GLU A 277 -9.32 -1.72 0.35
CA GLU A 277 -8.36 -2.71 -0.11
C GLU A 277 -9.03 -4.06 -0.38
N ARG A 278 -9.87 -4.52 0.55
CA ARG A 278 -10.65 -5.76 0.37
C ARG A 278 -11.54 -5.71 -0.85
N ARG A 279 -12.25 -4.59 -1.08
CA ARG A 279 -13.09 -4.41 -2.27
C ARG A 279 -12.25 -4.41 -3.55
N SER A 280 -11.07 -3.79 -3.52
CA SER A 280 -10.13 -3.80 -4.64
C SER A 280 -9.64 -5.22 -4.95
N GLN A 281 -9.31 -6.01 -3.90
CA GLN A 281 -8.93 -7.42 -4.03
C GLN A 281 -10.07 -8.28 -4.61
N GLU A 282 -11.30 -8.12 -4.12
CA GLU A 282 -12.47 -8.84 -4.62
C GLU A 282 -12.74 -8.51 -6.09
N ALA A 283 -12.64 -7.23 -6.47
CA ALA A 283 -12.81 -6.79 -7.85
C ALA A 283 -11.70 -7.32 -8.78
N ALA A 284 -10.44 -7.29 -8.34
CA ALA A 284 -9.30 -7.81 -9.09
C ALA A 284 -9.42 -9.34 -9.27
N SER A 285 -9.75 -10.06 -8.21
CA SER A 285 -9.99 -11.51 -8.26
C SER A 285 -11.14 -11.87 -9.20
N GLY A 286 -12.21 -11.09 -9.19
CA GLY A 286 -13.35 -11.29 -10.12
C GLY A 286 -12.95 -11.09 -11.58
N ARG A 287 -12.20 -10.03 -11.88
CA ARG A 287 -11.67 -9.77 -13.24
C ARG A 287 -10.73 -10.88 -13.71
N ASP A 288 -9.85 -11.35 -12.83
CA ASP A 288 -8.90 -12.40 -13.15
C ASP A 288 -9.59 -13.73 -13.44
N LYS A 289 -10.58 -14.12 -12.62
CA LYS A 289 -11.42 -15.30 -12.89
C LYS A 289 -12.15 -15.20 -14.23
N LEU A 290 -12.71 -14.02 -14.55
CA LEU A 290 -13.40 -13.78 -15.81
C LEU A 290 -12.44 -13.93 -17.01
N LEU A 291 -11.26 -13.31 -16.93
CA LEU A 291 -10.25 -13.42 -17.99
C LEU A 291 -9.78 -14.85 -18.19
N ASN A 292 -9.52 -15.59 -17.10
CA ASN A 292 -9.11 -16.98 -17.17
C ASN A 292 -10.22 -17.85 -17.79
N ALA A 293 -11.46 -17.72 -17.34
CA ALA A 293 -12.60 -18.44 -17.92
C ALA A 293 -12.74 -18.16 -19.41
N ARG A 294 -12.66 -16.88 -19.81
CA ARG A 294 -12.77 -16.48 -21.21
C ARG A 294 -11.62 -17.04 -22.07
N THR A 295 -10.40 -17.07 -21.51
CA THR A 295 -9.24 -17.65 -22.20
C THR A 295 -9.41 -19.16 -22.42
N GLN A 296 -9.89 -19.89 -21.40
CA GLN A 296 -10.17 -21.32 -21.51
C GLN A 296 -11.25 -21.61 -22.56
N VAL A 297 -12.35 -20.85 -22.55
CA VAL A 297 -13.43 -20.97 -23.54
C VAL A 297 -12.92 -20.69 -24.96
N ASN A 298 -12.19 -19.59 -25.12
CA ASN A 298 -11.64 -19.23 -26.43
C ASN A 298 -10.68 -20.31 -26.96
N LYS A 299 -9.84 -20.89 -26.11
CA LYS A 299 -8.93 -21.98 -26.46
C LYS A 299 -9.73 -23.22 -26.91
N ALA A 300 -10.77 -23.58 -26.16
CA ALA A 300 -11.62 -24.74 -26.50
C ALA A 300 -12.38 -24.55 -27.82
N LEU A 301 -12.94 -23.36 -28.06
CA LEU A 301 -13.62 -23.03 -29.31
C LEU A 301 -12.63 -22.94 -30.47
N HIS A 302 -11.48 -22.29 -30.28
CA HIS A 302 -10.45 -22.17 -31.32
C HIS A 302 -10.00 -23.54 -31.85
N THR A 303 -9.77 -24.51 -30.94
CA THR A 303 -9.37 -25.86 -31.31
C THR A 303 -10.39 -26.53 -32.27
N ARG A 304 -11.69 -26.22 -32.16
CA ARG A 304 -12.74 -26.77 -32.99
C ARG A 304 -12.96 -26.00 -34.27
N ILE A 305 -12.76 -24.69 -34.26
CA ILE A 305 -12.99 -23.79 -35.39
C ILE A 305 -11.77 -23.72 -36.31
N GLN A 306 -10.59 -24.00 -35.82
CA GLN A 306 -9.32 -23.88 -36.55
C GLN A 306 -9.34 -24.77 -37.83
N GLY A 307 -9.02 -24.16 -38.99
CA GLY A 307 -9.01 -24.85 -40.28
C GLY A 307 -10.39 -25.04 -40.92
N GLN A 308 -11.45 -24.52 -40.29
CA GLN A 308 -12.83 -24.62 -40.80
C GLN A 308 -13.19 -23.34 -41.55
N THR A 309 -13.90 -23.49 -42.67
CA THR A 309 -14.53 -22.37 -43.37
C THR A 309 -15.96 -22.22 -42.86
N LEU A 310 -16.23 -21.15 -42.11
CA LEU A 310 -17.54 -20.92 -41.51
C LEU A 310 -18.23 -19.69 -42.13
N PRO A 311 -19.57 -19.69 -42.19
CA PRO A 311 -20.33 -18.48 -42.48
C PRO A 311 -20.04 -17.40 -41.44
N SER A 312 -19.91 -16.15 -41.88
CA SER A 312 -19.57 -15.03 -41.00
C SER A 312 -20.54 -14.85 -39.82
N ILE A 313 -21.83 -15.16 -40.03
CA ILE A 313 -22.84 -15.07 -38.96
C ILE A 313 -22.61 -16.15 -37.87
N LEU A 314 -22.25 -17.37 -38.29
CA LEU A 314 -21.96 -18.45 -37.35
C LEU A 314 -20.66 -18.16 -36.59
N ASP A 315 -19.62 -17.67 -37.27
CA ASP A 315 -18.36 -17.27 -36.65
C ASP A 315 -18.60 -16.18 -35.59
N ASN A 316 -19.37 -15.15 -35.91
CA ASN A 316 -19.73 -14.09 -34.96
C ASN A 316 -20.57 -14.61 -33.79
N PHE A 317 -21.54 -15.47 -34.04
CA PHE A 317 -22.36 -16.07 -32.99
C PHE A 317 -21.52 -16.89 -31.99
N LEU A 318 -20.61 -17.72 -32.51
CA LEU A 318 -19.73 -18.53 -31.67
C LEU A 318 -18.74 -17.68 -30.87
N LYS A 319 -18.19 -16.62 -31.48
CA LYS A 319 -17.22 -15.71 -30.83
C LYS A 319 -17.84 -14.74 -29.81
N GLN A 320 -19.15 -14.48 -29.90
CA GLN A 320 -19.85 -13.57 -29.00
C GLN A 320 -20.79 -14.32 -28.05
N SER A 321 -22.03 -14.55 -28.49
CA SER A 321 -23.10 -15.08 -27.62
C SER A 321 -22.77 -16.45 -27.02
N TRP A 322 -22.17 -17.34 -27.82
CA TRP A 322 -21.80 -18.68 -27.33
C TRP A 322 -20.61 -18.63 -26.39
N THR A 323 -19.61 -17.80 -26.68
CA THR A 323 -18.47 -17.56 -25.80
C THR A 323 -18.90 -16.99 -24.46
N ASP A 324 -19.83 -16.05 -24.44
CA ASP A 324 -20.33 -15.45 -23.19
C ASP A 324 -21.11 -16.48 -22.35
N MET A 325 -21.90 -17.34 -22.98
CA MET A 325 -22.60 -18.45 -22.30
C MET A 325 -21.61 -19.45 -21.69
N LEU A 326 -20.64 -19.93 -22.46
CA LEU A 326 -19.62 -20.85 -21.97
C LEU A 326 -18.76 -20.21 -20.87
N THR A 327 -18.45 -18.92 -20.98
CA THR A 327 -17.70 -18.18 -19.95
C THR A 327 -18.50 -18.12 -18.65
N LEU A 328 -19.81 -17.87 -18.71
CA LEU A 328 -20.66 -17.89 -17.52
C LEU A 328 -20.71 -19.29 -16.90
N MET A 329 -20.77 -20.34 -17.70
CA MET A 329 -20.72 -21.74 -17.25
C MET A 329 -19.40 -22.03 -16.53
N ALA A 330 -18.27 -21.61 -17.10
CA ALA A 330 -16.93 -21.77 -16.51
C ALA A 330 -16.75 -20.96 -15.22
N LEU A 331 -17.40 -19.79 -15.09
CA LEU A 331 -17.37 -19.00 -13.84
C LEU A 331 -18.20 -19.62 -12.72
N ARG A 332 -19.32 -20.28 -13.07
CA ARG A 332 -20.16 -20.98 -12.07
C ARG A 332 -19.49 -22.24 -11.54
N ASN A 333 -18.82 -22.98 -12.41
CA ASN A 333 -18.13 -24.21 -12.08
C ASN A 333 -16.72 -24.21 -12.71
N PRO A 334 -15.64 -23.98 -11.93
CA PRO A 334 -14.27 -23.97 -12.45
C PRO A 334 -13.84 -25.27 -13.12
N ASP A 335 -14.39 -26.39 -12.70
CA ASP A 335 -14.13 -27.74 -13.25
C ASP A 335 -15.14 -28.14 -14.32
N CYS A 336 -15.80 -27.17 -14.95
CA CYS A 336 -16.89 -27.42 -15.91
C CYS A 336 -16.43 -28.17 -17.16
N VAL A 337 -15.17 -28.10 -17.56
CA VAL A 337 -14.63 -28.73 -18.77
C VAL A 337 -14.91 -30.24 -18.81
N ASP A 338 -14.95 -30.89 -17.64
CA ASP A 338 -15.26 -32.32 -17.50
C ASP A 338 -16.75 -32.60 -17.24
N SER A 339 -17.59 -31.56 -17.18
CA SER A 339 -19.02 -31.71 -16.92
C SER A 339 -19.79 -32.12 -18.18
N THR A 340 -20.87 -32.87 -17.97
CA THR A 340 -21.79 -33.25 -19.09
C THR A 340 -22.38 -32.02 -19.77
N GLU A 341 -22.75 -30.98 -18.99
CA GLU A 341 -23.29 -29.73 -19.52
C GLU A 341 -22.32 -29.02 -20.50
N TRP A 342 -21.03 -29.06 -20.19
CA TRP A 342 -20.01 -28.50 -21.07
C TRP A 342 -19.84 -29.32 -22.34
N GLN A 343 -19.83 -30.64 -22.20
CA GLN A 343 -19.73 -31.56 -23.36
C GLN A 343 -20.91 -31.41 -24.29
N ASP A 344 -22.13 -31.32 -23.73
CA ASP A 344 -23.37 -31.11 -24.50
C ASP A 344 -23.31 -29.75 -25.24
N ALA A 345 -22.87 -28.69 -24.58
CA ALA A 345 -22.72 -27.38 -25.20
C ALA A 345 -21.67 -27.38 -26.33
N MET A 346 -20.59 -28.14 -26.18
CA MET A 346 -19.54 -28.27 -27.18
C MET A 346 -19.99 -29.19 -28.34
N GLU A 347 -20.85 -30.18 -28.09
CA GLU A 347 -21.48 -30.98 -29.12
C GLU A 347 -22.41 -30.13 -30.01
N VAL A 348 -23.16 -29.19 -29.43
CA VAL A 348 -23.96 -28.21 -30.18
C VAL A 348 -23.08 -27.41 -31.15
N VAL A 349 -21.86 -27.01 -30.75
CA VAL A 349 -20.90 -26.32 -31.64
C VAL A 349 -20.51 -27.23 -32.81
N ASP A 350 -20.17 -28.48 -32.54
CA ASP A 350 -19.76 -29.44 -33.56
C ASP A 350 -20.91 -29.71 -34.55
N GLN A 351 -22.15 -29.81 -34.07
CA GLN A 351 -23.37 -29.95 -34.89
C GLN A 351 -23.62 -28.71 -35.75
N LEU A 352 -23.47 -27.49 -35.23
CA LEU A 352 -23.60 -26.24 -35.99
C LEU A 352 -22.55 -26.15 -37.10
N ILE A 353 -21.29 -26.53 -36.81
CA ILE A 353 -20.22 -26.56 -37.82
C ILE A 353 -20.53 -27.57 -38.91
N THR A 354 -21.02 -28.75 -38.55
CA THR A 354 -21.34 -29.82 -39.50
C THR A 354 -22.50 -29.42 -40.41
N LEU A 355 -23.56 -28.83 -39.84
CA LEU A 355 -24.71 -28.34 -40.61
C LEU A 355 -24.35 -27.19 -41.56
N ALA A 356 -23.42 -26.31 -41.13
CA ALA A 356 -22.96 -25.20 -41.96
C ALA A 356 -22.14 -25.66 -43.19
N LYS A 357 -21.52 -26.85 -43.14
CA LYS A 357 -20.74 -27.45 -44.24
C LYS A 357 -21.55 -28.25 -45.23
N ASN A 358 -22.75 -28.68 -44.86
CA ASN A 358 -23.56 -29.53 -45.72
C ASN A 358 -23.93 -28.84 -47.06
N ASP A 359 -23.74 -29.59 -48.17
CA ASP A 359 -23.98 -29.11 -49.52
C ASP A 359 -25.45 -28.76 -49.73
N SER A 360 -25.72 -27.82 -50.64
CA SER A 360 -27.07 -27.29 -50.94
C SER A 360 -28.08 -28.38 -51.36
N SER A 361 -27.62 -29.51 -51.86
CA SER A 361 -28.45 -30.63 -52.22
C SER A 361 -29.08 -31.40 -51.04
N GLN A 362 -28.43 -31.40 -49.87
CA GLN A 362 -28.94 -32.07 -48.67
C GLN A 362 -29.89 -31.20 -47.85
N ARG A 363 -29.84 -29.88 -48.02
CA ARG A 363 -30.63 -28.90 -47.25
C ARG A 363 -32.13 -28.90 -47.58
N ILE A 364 -32.55 -29.59 -48.66
CA ILE A 364 -33.96 -29.72 -49.10
C ILE A 364 -34.65 -30.88 -48.34
N ASN A 365 -33.89 -31.73 -47.65
CA ASN A 365 -34.44 -32.93 -47.03
C ASN A 365 -35.22 -32.61 -45.76
N ILE A 366 -36.33 -33.29 -45.52
CA ILE A 366 -37.19 -33.14 -44.32
C ILE A 366 -36.38 -33.40 -43.05
N SER A 367 -35.47 -34.38 -43.11
CA SER A 367 -34.56 -34.71 -42.01
C SER A 367 -33.65 -33.53 -41.60
N TYR A 368 -33.17 -32.75 -42.57
CA TYR A 368 -32.35 -31.57 -42.29
C TYR A 368 -33.10 -30.46 -41.55
N ARG A 369 -34.38 -30.26 -41.91
CA ARG A 369 -35.23 -29.27 -41.23
C ARG A 369 -35.55 -29.66 -39.77
N SER A 370 -35.79 -30.96 -39.54
CA SER A 370 -36.00 -31.46 -38.20
C SER A 370 -34.72 -31.25 -37.33
N GLN A 371 -33.54 -31.63 -37.84
CA GLN A 371 -32.27 -31.42 -37.15
C GLN A 371 -32.00 -29.94 -36.83
N LEU A 372 -32.32 -29.03 -37.78
CA LEU A 372 -32.21 -27.59 -37.54
C LEU A 372 -33.13 -27.10 -36.42
N GLN A 373 -34.34 -27.63 -36.33
CA GLN A 373 -35.31 -27.25 -35.31
C GLN A 373 -34.90 -27.78 -33.94
N ASP A 374 -34.45 -29.03 -33.88
CA ASP A 374 -33.96 -29.64 -32.65
C ASP A 374 -32.70 -28.90 -32.13
N LEU A 375 -31.79 -28.55 -33.04
CA LEU A 375 -30.59 -27.81 -32.71
C LEU A 375 -30.90 -26.37 -32.25
N LYS A 376 -31.89 -25.71 -32.89
CA LYS A 376 -32.35 -24.39 -32.45
C LYS A 376 -32.86 -24.43 -31.01
N GLN A 377 -33.68 -25.43 -30.68
CA GLN A 377 -34.20 -25.62 -29.34
C GLN A 377 -33.08 -25.87 -28.34
N SER A 378 -32.06 -26.64 -28.71
CA SER A 378 -30.88 -26.90 -27.89
C SER A 378 -30.08 -25.61 -27.62
N VAL A 379 -29.83 -24.79 -28.65
CA VAL A 379 -29.18 -23.49 -28.55
C VAL A 379 -29.96 -22.54 -27.62
N GLU A 380 -31.28 -22.45 -27.82
CA GLU A 380 -32.15 -21.63 -26.96
C GLU A 380 -32.13 -22.08 -25.51
N SER A 381 -32.14 -23.40 -25.26
CA SER A 381 -32.04 -23.97 -23.91
C SER A 381 -30.76 -23.57 -23.22
N HIS A 382 -29.61 -23.70 -23.87
CA HIS A 382 -28.32 -23.32 -23.29
C HIS A 382 -28.21 -21.81 -23.03
N LEU A 383 -28.66 -20.98 -23.99
CA LEU A 383 -28.63 -19.52 -23.86
C LEU A 383 -29.63 -18.98 -22.83
N SER A 384 -30.72 -19.72 -22.55
CA SER A 384 -31.68 -19.33 -21.49
C SER A 384 -31.02 -19.18 -20.12
N SER A 385 -29.90 -19.84 -19.89
CA SER A 385 -29.09 -19.72 -18.66
C SER A 385 -28.49 -18.33 -18.45
N LEU A 386 -28.36 -17.52 -19.52
CA LEU A 386 -27.88 -16.14 -19.51
C LEU A 386 -28.95 -15.13 -19.04
N GLY A 387 -30.23 -15.53 -18.98
CA GLY A 387 -31.38 -14.67 -18.69
C GLY A 387 -31.89 -13.96 -19.94
N ASP A 388 -31.60 -12.66 -20.08
CA ASP A 388 -32.08 -11.90 -21.25
C ASP A 388 -31.04 -11.98 -22.38
N TYR A 389 -31.26 -12.88 -23.34
CA TYR A 389 -30.38 -13.04 -24.51
C TYR A 389 -31.09 -12.58 -25.80
N PRO A 390 -30.35 -12.13 -26.82
CA PRO A 390 -30.93 -11.62 -28.05
C PRO A 390 -31.49 -12.76 -28.92
N LYS A 391 -32.76 -13.09 -28.71
CA LYS A 391 -33.49 -14.11 -29.53
C LYS A 391 -33.39 -13.83 -31.02
N LYS A 392 -33.33 -12.55 -31.40
CA LYS A 392 -33.18 -12.11 -32.78
C LYS A 392 -31.90 -12.66 -33.43
N ASP A 393 -30.80 -12.70 -32.72
CA ASP A 393 -29.52 -13.18 -33.26
C ASP A 393 -29.59 -14.69 -33.56
N ILE A 394 -30.33 -15.45 -32.73
CA ILE A 394 -30.58 -16.88 -32.98
C ILE A 394 -31.49 -17.06 -34.20
N ASP A 395 -32.59 -16.30 -34.29
CA ASP A 395 -33.50 -16.36 -35.42
C ASP A 395 -32.79 -16.01 -36.72
N ASP A 396 -31.96 -14.99 -36.74
CA ASP A 396 -31.17 -14.56 -37.90
C ASP A 396 -30.14 -15.63 -38.29
N LEU A 397 -29.45 -16.26 -37.31
CA LEU A 397 -28.53 -17.38 -37.55
C LEU A 397 -29.25 -18.56 -38.24
N PHE A 398 -30.32 -19.05 -37.64
CA PHE A 398 -31.05 -20.21 -38.17
C PHE A 398 -31.78 -19.91 -39.50
N GLN A 399 -32.24 -18.68 -39.69
CA GLN A 399 -32.81 -18.23 -40.98
C GLN A 399 -31.76 -18.24 -42.10
N GLN A 400 -30.53 -17.78 -41.81
CA GLN A 400 -29.46 -17.81 -42.82
C GLN A 400 -28.94 -19.23 -43.07
N LEU A 401 -28.86 -20.10 -42.06
CA LEU A 401 -28.56 -21.52 -42.27
C LEU A 401 -29.60 -22.24 -43.09
N THR A 402 -30.86 -21.79 -43.08
CA THR A 402 -31.97 -22.35 -43.84
C THR A 402 -32.01 -21.84 -45.28
N ARG A 403 -31.58 -20.60 -45.56
CA ARG A 403 -31.55 -20.02 -46.92
C ARG A 403 -30.46 -20.67 -47.74
N SER A 404 -30.85 -21.41 -48.80
CA SER A 404 -29.97 -22.17 -49.69
C SER A 404 -29.13 -21.31 -50.65
N HIS A 405 -29.21 -19.99 -50.64
CA HIS A 405 -28.48 -19.10 -51.52
C HIS A 405 -27.63 -18.06 -50.77
N TYR A 406 -26.34 -18.04 -51.11
CA TYR A 406 -25.35 -17.05 -50.70
C TYR A 406 -24.99 -17.02 -49.22
N VAL A 407 -24.33 -18.06 -48.74
CA VAL A 407 -23.46 -17.92 -47.59
C VAL A 407 -22.10 -17.47 -48.11
N SER A 408 -21.76 -16.20 -47.90
CA SER A 408 -20.39 -15.72 -48.10
C SER A 408 -19.50 -16.47 -47.15
N LEU A 409 -18.75 -17.46 -47.63
CA LEU A 409 -17.73 -18.16 -46.89
C LEU A 409 -16.59 -17.15 -46.65
N SER A 410 -16.54 -16.57 -45.50
CA SER A 410 -15.32 -15.89 -45.05
C SER A 410 -14.33 -16.98 -44.63
N LYS A 411 -13.11 -16.98 -45.18
CA LYS A 411 -12.02 -17.69 -44.54
C LYS A 411 -11.97 -17.14 -43.12
N ALA A 412 -12.06 -18.01 -42.11
CA ALA A 412 -11.86 -17.63 -40.76
C ALA A 412 -10.55 -16.84 -40.73
N SER A 413 -10.66 -15.52 -40.55
CA SER A 413 -9.50 -14.67 -40.50
C SER A 413 -8.68 -15.12 -39.28
N THR A 414 -7.54 -15.72 -39.59
CA THR A 414 -6.52 -16.13 -38.60
C THR A 414 -5.94 -14.91 -37.84
N ASP A 415 -6.51 -13.72 -38.10
CA ASP A 415 -6.00 -12.46 -37.61
C ASP A 415 -6.99 -11.72 -36.69
N SER A 416 -7.62 -12.45 -35.81
CA SER A 416 -8.08 -11.86 -34.57
C SER A 416 -7.01 -12.22 -33.55
N GLY A 417 -6.07 -11.31 -33.36
CA GLY A 417 -5.04 -11.43 -32.34
C GLY A 417 -5.67 -11.69 -30.98
N ILE A 418 -5.95 -12.95 -30.71
CA ILE A 418 -6.04 -13.42 -29.33
C ILE A 418 -4.59 -13.37 -28.88
N ASN A 419 -4.19 -12.20 -28.39
CA ASN A 419 -3.00 -12.09 -27.57
C ASN A 419 -3.26 -13.02 -26.38
N ASN A 420 -2.83 -14.27 -26.50
CA ASN A 420 -2.68 -15.16 -25.36
C ASN A 420 -1.57 -14.58 -24.49
N GLU A 421 -1.88 -13.51 -23.75
CA GLU A 421 -0.94 -12.91 -22.79
C GLU A 421 -0.40 -13.98 -21.84
N GLN A 422 -1.17 -15.01 -21.54
CA GLN A 422 -0.76 -16.11 -20.67
C GLN A 422 0.27 -17.05 -21.31
N ASP A 423 0.12 -17.40 -22.60
CA ASP A 423 1.12 -18.24 -23.31
C ASP A 423 2.41 -17.45 -23.55
N VAL A 424 2.33 -16.13 -23.77
CA VAL A 424 3.47 -15.23 -23.85
C VAL A 424 4.14 -15.03 -22.49
N GLU A 425 3.39 -15.04 -21.39
CA GLU A 425 3.91 -14.95 -20.03
C GLU A 425 4.66 -16.22 -19.59
N HIS A 426 4.18 -17.41 -19.99
CA HIS A 426 4.88 -18.67 -19.70
C HIS A 426 6.19 -18.82 -20.50
N GLN A 427 6.24 -18.36 -21.73
CA GLN A 427 7.47 -18.34 -22.53
C GLN A 427 8.49 -17.32 -21.99
N LYS A 428 8.05 -16.14 -21.55
CA LYS A 428 8.95 -15.12 -20.97
C LYS A 428 9.57 -15.53 -19.64
N ASN A 429 8.94 -16.44 -18.88
CA ASN A 429 9.54 -16.96 -17.64
C ASN A 429 10.78 -17.84 -17.88
N ASN A 430 10.96 -18.40 -19.08
CA ASN A 430 12.12 -19.23 -19.43
C ASN A 430 13.34 -18.41 -19.90
N ASP A 431 13.15 -17.14 -20.26
CA ASP A 431 14.21 -16.26 -20.76
C ASP A 431 14.81 -15.37 -19.66
N LEU A 432 14.48 -15.62 -18.39
CA LEU A 432 14.96 -14.83 -17.26
C LEU A 432 16.39 -15.22 -16.85
N SER A 433 17.20 -14.22 -16.49
CA SER A 433 18.53 -14.44 -15.94
C SER A 433 18.48 -15.18 -14.59
N ASP A 434 19.59 -15.79 -14.16
CA ASP A 434 19.68 -16.51 -12.88
C ASP A 434 19.38 -15.59 -11.68
N GLU A 435 19.73 -14.31 -11.76
CA GLU A 435 19.43 -13.30 -10.74
C GLU A 435 17.93 -13.01 -10.67
N GLU A 436 17.26 -12.86 -11.82
CA GLU A 436 15.83 -12.64 -11.92
C GLU A 436 15.02 -13.86 -11.43
N GLN A 437 15.49 -15.07 -11.71
CA GLN A 437 14.88 -16.30 -11.19
C GLN A 437 15.02 -16.40 -9.67
N THR A 438 16.15 -15.99 -9.12
CA THR A 438 16.37 -15.91 -7.67
C THR A 438 15.46 -14.88 -7.03
N MET A 439 15.26 -13.72 -7.70
CA MET A 439 14.35 -12.68 -7.26
C MET A 439 12.89 -13.17 -7.29
N LEU A 440 12.48 -13.92 -8.33
CA LEU A 440 11.15 -14.56 -8.38
C LEU A 440 10.88 -15.48 -7.18
N LYS A 441 11.88 -16.24 -6.75
CA LYS A 441 11.76 -17.09 -5.55
C LYS A 441 11.59 -16.24 -4.28
N LYS A 442 12.32 -15.13 -4.16
CA LYS A 442 12.18 -14.18 -3.05
C LYS A 442 10.80 -13.53 -3.03
N LEU A 443 10.26 -13.15 -4.19
CA LEU A 443 8.93 -12.54 -4.30
C LEU A 443 7.83 -13.46 -3.77
N LYS A 444 7.92 -14.77 -4.00
CA LYS A 444 6.95 -15.76 -3.47
C LYS A 444 6.96 -15.86 -1.93
N SER A 445 8.05 -15.47 -1.28
CA SER A 445 8.18 -15.49 0.18
C SER A 445 7.81 -14.16 0.85
N LEU A 446 7.50 -13.12 0.08
CA LEU A 446 7.11 -11.81 0.62
C LEU A 446 5.73 -11.88 1.27
N SER A 447 5.61 -11.23 2.42
CA SER A 447 4.33 -11.08 3.10
C SER A 447 3.47 -9.99 2.42
N TYR A 448 2.15 -10.22 2.37
CA TYR A 448 1.22 -9.16 2.00
C TYR A 448 1.35 -7.99 2.99
N GLY A 449 1.17 -6.77 2.48
CA GLY A 449 1.41 -5.56 3.28
C GLY A 449 2.81 -4.97 3.10
N THR A 450 3.72 -5.64 2.37
CA THR A 450 5.05 -5.10 2.06
C THR A 450 4.93 -3.89 1.15
N TRP A 451 5.61 -2.80 1.50
CA TRP A 451 5.65 -1.58 0.71
C TRP A 451 6.76 -1.61 -0.34
N PHE A 452 6.43 -1.06 -1.49
CA PHE A 452 7.33 -0.90 -2.63
C PHE A 452 7.38 0.56 -3.06
N GLU A 453 8.52 0.97 -3.59
CA GLU A 453 8.71 2.23 -4.27
C GLU A 453 9.08 1.96 -5.72
N PHE A 454 8.26 2.46 -6.66
CA PHE A 454 8.48 2.32 -8.10
C PHE A 454 8.91 3.67 -8.68
N LYS A 455 9.99 3.66 -9.46
CA LYS A 455 10.43 4.78 -10.31
C LYS A 455 9.89 4.54 -11.72
N LEU A 456 8.77 5.18 -12.06
CA LEU A 456 8.17 5.02 -13.38
C LEU A 456 9.00 5.67 -14.50
N ASN A 457 9.56 6.86 -14.26
CA ASN A 457 10.47 7.58 -15.15
C ASN A 457 11.49 8.36 -14.30
N GLU A 458 12.61 8.75 -14.89
CA GLU A 458 13.66 9.54 -14.21
C GLU A 458 13.18 10.92 -13.73
N ASP A 459 12.17 11.48 -14.39
CA ASP A 459 11.60 12.81 -14.11
C ASP A 459 10.35 12.79 -13.21
N THR A 460 9.86 11.61 -12.78
CA THR A 460 8.65 11.52 -11.95
C THR A 460 8.97 11.12 -10.52
N CYS A 461 8.21 11.68 -9.57
CA CYS A 461 8.29 11.26 -8.17
C CYS A 461 8.05 9.75 -8.05
N PRO A 462 8.85 9.04 -7.24
CA PRO A 462 8.67 7.63 -7.03
C PRO A 462 7.29 7.34 -6.43
N GLN A 463 6.57 6.40 -7.01
CA GLN A 463 5.25 6.00 -6.54
C GLN A 463 5.40 4.92 -5.46
N ARG A 464 4.81 5.16 -4.28
CA ARG A 464 4.76 4.19 -3.19
C ARG A 464 3.46 3.42 -3.22
N VAL A 465 3.58 2.11 -3.19
CA VAL A 465 2.44 1.17 -3.25
C VAL A 465 2.69 -0.02 -2.33
N LYS A 466 1.60 -0.60 -1.85
CA LYS A 466 1.62 -1.75 -0.96
C LYS A 466 1.19 -3.00 -1.71
N LEU A 467 1.93 -4.09 -1.55
CA LEU A 467 1.55 -5.41 -2.07
C LEU A 467 0.32 -5.90 -1.31
N SER A 468 -0.79 -6.03 -2.03
CA SER A 468 -2.08 -6.37 -1.45
C SER A 468 -2.53 -7.80 -1.76
N TRP A 469 -2.26 -8.26 -2.98
CA TRP A 469 -2.72 -9.57 -3.42
C TRP A 469 -1.85 -10.14 -4.55
N PHE A 470 -1.86 -11.47 -4.66
CA PHE A 470 -1.23 -12.21 -5.75
C PHE A 470 -2.27 -13.14 -6.39
N SER A 471 -2.38 -13.10 -7.71
CA SER A 471 -3.20 -14.03 -8.47
C SER A 471 -2.42 -15.29 -8.80
N PRO A 472 -2.83 -16.46 -8.31
CA PRO A 472 -2.23 -17.72 -8.73
C PRO A 472 -2.61 -18.12 -10.16
N LEU A 473 -3.72 -17.57 -10.72
CA LEU A 473 -4.21 -17.89 -12.05
C LEU A 473 -3.39 -17.20 -13.15
N SER A 474 -3.15 -15.89 -12.97
CA SER A 474 -2.42 -15.07 -13.96
C SER A 474 -0.99 -14.76 -13.54
N SER A 475 -0.51 -15.26 -12.39
CA SER A 475 0.82 -14.98 -11.84
C SER A 475 1.13 -13.47 -11.73
N ARG A 476 0.13 -12.65 -11.38
CA ARG A 476 0.22 -11.20 -11.25
C ARG A 476 0.13 -10.76 -9.80
N TYR A 477 0.93 -9.77 -9.44
CA TYR A 477 0.90 -9.07 -8.16
C TYR A 477 0.04 -7.82 -8.27
N MET A 478 -0.90 -7.64 -7.33
CA MET A 478 -1.71 -6.44 -7.22
C MET A 478 -1.13 -5.52 -6.17
N PHE A 479 -0.96 -4.27 -6.54
CA PHE A 479 -0.51 -3.20 -5.67
C PHE A 479 -1.64 -2.20 -5.43
N VAL A 480 -1.71 -1.71 -4.19
CA VAL A 480 -2.64 -0.65 -3.77
C VAL A 480 -1.86 0.58 -3.31
N ASN A 481 -2.47 1.74 -3.50
CA ASN A 481 -1.94 2.98 -2.96
C ASN A 481 -2.24 3.13 -1.45
N GLN A 482 -1.88 4.28 -0.85
CA GLN A 482 -2.12 4.58 0.56
C GLN A 482 -3.61 4.56 0.95
N SER A 483 -4.52 4.84 0.02
CA SER A 483 -5.96 4.80 0.27
C SER A 483 -6.59 3.40 0.17
N GLY A 484 -5.80 2.38 -0.22
CA GLY A 484 -6.26 1.00 -0.42
C GLY A 484 -6.92 0.74 -1.79
N THR A 485 -6.93 1.74 -2.68
CA THR A 485 -7.39 1.55 -4.06
C THR A 485 -6.31 0.87 -4.91
N GLU A 486 -6.74 0.06 -5.88
CA GLU A 486 -5.83 -0.57 -6.83
C GLU A 486 -5.02 0.50 -7.58
N ALA A 487 -3.70 0.43 -7.48
CA ALA A 487 -2.80 1.27 -8.22
C ALA A 487 -2.50 0.65 -9.60
N PHE A 488 -2.04 -0.60 -9.60
CA PHE A 488 -1.80 -1.39 -10.81
C PHE A 488 -1.59 -2.87 -10.47
N MET A 489 -1.60 -3.70 -11.52
CA MET A 489 -1.21 -5.11 -11.46
C MET A 489 0.01 -5.35 -12.34
N LEU A 490 1.00 -6.09 -11.83
CA LEU A 490 2.22 -6.45 -12.55
C LEU A 490 2.42 -7.96 -12.61
N PRO A 491 2.82 -8.53 -13.77
CA PRO A 491 3.27 -9.91 -13.86
C PRO A 491 4.51 -10.15 -12.98
N ALA A 492 4.63 -11.34 -12.41
CA ALA A 492 5.72 -11.71 -11.51
C ALA A 492 7.10 -11.54 -12.15
N HIS A 493 7.27 -11.93 -13.43
CA HIS A 493 8.52 -11.76 -14.16
C HIS A 493 8.90 -10.29 -14.34
N LYS A 494 7.93 -9.42 -14.66
CA LYS A 494 8.20 -7.98 -14.82
C LYS A 494 8.60 -7.33 -13.51
N LEU A 495 7.95 -7.72 -12.39
CA LEU A 495 8.33 -7.24 -11.07
C LEU A 495 9.75 -7.68 -10.70
N ALA A 496 10.15 -8.91 -11.03
CA ALA A 496 11.52 -9.38 -10.78
C ALA A 496 12.55 -8.56 -11.58
N ILE A 497 12.28 -8.31 -12.85
CA ILE A 497 13.12 -7.47 -13.72
C ILE A 497 13.23 -6.03 -13.16
N ASP A 498 12.11 -5.45 -12.74
CA ASP A 498 12.08 -4.07 -12.21
C ASP A 498 12.85 -3.95 -10.87
N LEU A 499 12.85 -5.01 -10.04
CA LEU A 499 13.66 -5.07 -8.82
C LEU A 499 15.16 -5.24 -9.12
N CYS A 500 15.55 -6.09 -10.06
CA CYS A 500 16.94 -6.26 -10.47
C CYS A 500 17.51 -5.02 -11.16
N ALA A 501 16.67 -4.29 -11.91
CA ALA A 501 17.03 -3.05 -12.59
C ALA A 501 16.96 -1.79 -11.68
N GLU A 502 16.74 -1.95 -10.38
CA GLU A 502 16.54 -0.86 -9.41
C GLU A 502 15.41 0.14 -9.75
N ARG A 503 14.49 -0.24 -10.67
CA ARG A 503 13.29 0.54 -10.97
C ARG A 503 12.22 0.37 -9.90
N ALA A 504 12.27 -0.73 -9.16
CA ALA A 504 11.46 -0.96 -7.97
C ALA A 504 12.36 -1.24 -6.76
N LYS A 505 11.96 -0.78 -5.58
CA LYS A 505 12.63 -1.06 -4.31
C LYS A 505 11.63 -1.58 -3.30
N ILE A 506 12.03 -2.57 -2.51
CA ILE A 506 11.27 -3.04 -1.36
C ILE A 506 11.61 -2.13 -0.19
N LEU A 507 10.59 -1.45 0.35
CA LEU A 507 10.74 -0.63 1.54
C LEU A 507 10.67 -1.55 2.77
N GLY A 508 11.79 -1.65 3.49
CA GLY A 508 11.83 -2.44 4.72
C GLY A 508 10.92 -1.83 5.79
N GLN A 509 10.01 -2.62 6.36
CA GLN A 509 9.35 -2.24 7.60
C GLN A 509 10.37 -2.36 8.73
N SER A 510 10.93 -1.25 9.19
CA SER A 510 11.66 -1.25 10.45
C SER A 510 10.68 -1.52 11.58
N LYS A 511 10.81 -2.66 12.25
CA LYS A 511 10.02 -3.01 13.44
C LYS A 511 10.42 -2.21 14.67
N SER A 512 11.54 -1.48 14.61
CA SER A 512 12.07 -0.68 15.70
C SER A 512 11.53 0.75 15.66
N LEU A 513 11.34 1.32 16.82
CA LEU A 513 10.84 2.69 16.99
C LEU A 513 11.81 3.69 16.34
N PHE A 514 11.27 4.73 15.69
CA PHE A 514 12.07 5.72 14.97
C PHE A 514 13.10 6.38 15.89
N VAL A 515 12.68 6.85 17.07
CA VAL A 515 13.57 7.54 18.03
C VAL A 515 14.72 6.63 18.47
N GLU A 516 14.45 5.37 18.77
CA GLU A 516 15.47 4.39 19.15
C GLU A 516 16.50 4.18 18.02
N ASN A 517 16.03 4.05 16.77
CA ASN A 517 16.91 3.93 15.60
C ASN A 517 17.74 5.21 15.38
N ALA A 518 17.12 6.36 15.55
CA ALA A 518 17.79 7.65 15.41
C ALA A 518 18.89 7.82 16.46
N LEU A 519 18.64 7.41 17.71
CA LEU A 519 19.65 7.41 18.78
C LEU A 519 20.81 6.47 18.46
N LYS A 520 20.55 5.24 17.97
CA LYS A 520 21.60 4.30 17.55
C LYS A 520 22.46 4.86 16.43
N LYS A 521 21.84 5.41 15.38
CA LYS A 521 22.56 6.06 14.27
C LYS A 521 23.38 7.28 14.71
N THR A 522 22.83 8.07 15.65
CA THR A 522 23.54 9.22 16.24
C THR A 522 24.77 8.77 16.99
N LYS A 523 24.69 7.72 17.80
CA LYS A 523 25.82 7.11 18.50
C LYS A 523 26.90 6.67 17.50
N GLU A 524 26.53 5.88 16.46
CA GLU A 524 27.45 5.40 15.43
C GLU A 524 28.14 6.55 14.70
N LYS A 525 27.40 7.63 14.39
CA LYS A 525 27.94 8.83 13.74
C LYS A 525 28.96 9.56 14.62
N LEU A 526 28.67 9.70 15.92
CA LEU A 526 29.58 10.31 16.89
C LEU A 526 30.85 9.48 17.10
N GLU A 527 30.73 8.16 17.22
CA GLU A 527 31.87 7.25 17.32
C GLU A 527 32.76 7.32 16.07
N SER A 528 32.15 7.39 14.88
CA SER A 528 32.91 7.48 13.62
C SER A 528 33.65 8.82 13.48
N THR A 529 33.05 9.94 13.91
CA THR A 529 33.70 11.26 13.88
C THR A 529 34.88 11.32 14.84
N LEU A 530 34.71 10.86 16.08
CA LEU A 530 35.81 10.83 17.09
C LEU A 530 36.97 9.93 16.64
N ASN A 531 36.66 8.77 16.01
CA ASN A 531 37.73 7.90 15.50
C ASN A 531 38.46 8.48 14.29
N SER A 532 37.80 9.30 13.46
CA SER A 532 38.43 9.96 12.31
C SER A 532 39.31 11.16 12.71
N GLU A 533 39.10 11.77 13.88
CA GLU A 533 39.90 12.87 14.42
C GLU A 533 41.13 12.37 15.21
N LEU A 534 41.11 11.09 15.65
CA LEU A 534 42.20 10.45 16.38
C LEU A 534 43.19 9.67 15.48
N GLY A 535 42.92 9.50 14.19
CA GLY A 535 43.75 8.80 13.19
C GLY A 535 44.39 9.76 12.20
#